data_c805037442cb94db98ea128a03d36da3
#
_entry.id   c805037442cb94db98ea128a03d36da3
#
_cell.length_a   1.000
_cell.length_b   1.000
_cell.length_c   1.000
_cell.angle_alpha   90.00
_cell.angle_beta   90.00
_cell.angle_gamma   90.00
#
_symmetry.space_group_name_H-M   'P 1'
#
loop_
_entity.id
_entity.type
_entity.pdbx_description
1 polymer ?
#
loop_
_entity_poly.entity_id
_entity_poly.type
_entity_poly.pdbx_seq_one_letter_code
_entity_poly.pdbx_strand_id
1 'polypeptide(L)'
;MKKENEKVCQSAEALCWTEDEIKEFNRTHNSPFGEDYAQGEDNLLVSKNIFLSWNDSMARRRSDILVLGSTASGKTSCVILPNLMHASGSYVVADPSGELLKRSRAALRQKGYAIRVLDFANPAASDGYNPLLYSVDAEDTLNLTRCLLENTEPGNKVNDPFWEKSETALFNAVFAFLVRRRQGEKCTLHEAHRLVSIAAERGGEFDALFEEARKRKPNDPAVLSYDVFRLVPEKTAKAVCASAAERLAAFNGKPLEDISYCDTIALDELGDAKTALFLTGFHAAEKQKVLIPMLIAQLFNTLVYHAAFEYDEGELKEHVTLLLDEFPNIGYVPELSSRLACGTA
;
A
#
# COMPACT_ATOMS: atom_id res chain seq x y z
N MET A 1 -8.59 -15.07 41.78
CA MET A 1 -7.45 -15.46 40.92
C MET A 1 -7.47 -16.91 40.47
N LYS A 2 -7.53 -17.94 41.32
CA LYS A 2 -7.61 -19.36 40.87
C LYS A 2 -8.88 -19.68 40.04
N LYS A 3 -10.05 -19.17 40.41
CA LYS A 3 -11.32 -19.44 39.68
C LYS A 3 -11.44 -18.70 38.34
N GLU A 4 -10.74 -17.56 38.15
CA GLU A 4 -10.71 -16.87 36.84
C GLU A 4 -9.76 -17.57 35.87
N ASN A 5 -8.64 -18.08 36.34
CA ASN A 5 -7.75 -18.88 35.52
C ASN A 5 -8.36 -20.21 35.06
N GLU A 6 -9.18 -20.86 35.91
CA GLU A 6 -9.92 -22.07 35.53
C GLU A 6 -10.99 -21.79 34.45
N LYS A 7 -11.66 -20.63 34.48
CA LYS A 7 -12.62 -20.24 33.44
C LYS A 7 -11.92 -19.92 32.10
N VAL A 8 -10.74 -19.29 32.14
CA VAL A 8 -9.93 -19.03 30.93
C VAL A 8 -9.39 -20.33 30.34
N CYS A 9 -8.94 -21.27 31.14
CA CYS A 9 -8.53 -22.59 30.68
C CYS A 9 -9.70 -23.41 30.09
N GLN A 10 -10.87 -23.38 30.69
CA GLN A 10 -12.06 -24.08 30.15
C GLN A 10 -12.54 -23.50 28.83
N SER A 11 -12.39 -22.17 28.59
CA SER A 11 -12.69 -21.58 27.29
C SER A 11 -11.61 -21.86 26.26
N ALA A 12 -10.35 -22.04 26.67
CA ALA A 12 -9.25 -22.41 25.78
C ALA A 12 -9.31 -23.89 25.36
N GLU A 13 -9.70 -24.80 26.26
CA GLU A 13 -9.92 -26.22 25.93
C GLU A 13 -11.04 -26.42 24.92
N ALA A 14 -12.08 -25.59 24.93
CA ALA A 14 -13.16 -25.63 23.96
C ALA A 14 -12.75 -25.15 22.56
N LEU A 15 -11.56 -24.56 22.39
CA LEU A 15 -10.99 -24.09 21.13
C LEU A 15 -9.83 -24.94 20.62
N CYS A 16 -9.41 -25.96 21.37
CA CYS A 16 -8.34 -26.86 20.95
C CYS A 16 -8.90 -27.99 20.08
N TRP A 17 -8.53 -27.99 18.83
CA TRP A 17 -8.83 -29.12 17.94
C TRP A 17 -7.99 -30.34 18.29
N THR A 18 -8.57 -31.52 18.17
CA THR A 18 -7.86 -32.78 18.21
C THR A 18 -6.99 -32.95 16.97
N GLU A 19 -6.02 -33.85 17.01
CA GLU A 19 -5.19 -34.16 15.83
C GLU A 19 -6.03 -34.64 14.65
N ASP A 20 -7.10 -35.37 14.88
CA ASP A 20 -7.99 -35.86 13.82
C ASP A 20 -8.85 -34.75 13.23
N GLU A 21 -9.32 -33.80 14.05
CA GLU A 21 -10.01 -32.60 13.55
C GLU A 21 -9.08 -31.71 12.73
N ILE A 22 -7.82 -31.57 13.11
CA ILE A 22 -6.81 -30.83 12.34
C ILE A 22 -6.54 -31.52 10.99
N LYS A 23 -6.40 -32.86 10.98
CA LYS A 23 -6.22 -33.65 9.75
C LYS A 23 -7.42 -33.51 8.81
N GLU A 24 -8.64 -33.62 9.37
CA GLU A 24 -9.86 -33.47 8.58
C GLU A 24 -10.01 -32.04 8.04
N PHE A 25 -9.69 -31.02 8.83
CA PHE A 25 -9.66 -29.64 8.38
C PHE A 25 -8.70 -29.45 7.23
N ASN A 26 -7.45 -29.89 7.37
CA ASN A 26 -6.44 -29.79 6.32
C ASN A 26 -6.88 -30.53 5.04
N ARG A 27 -7.51 -31.71 5.18
CA ARG A 27 -8.03 -32.49 4.06
C ARG A 27 -9.13 -31.78 3.29
N THR A 28 -9.96 -31.00 3.97
CA THR A 28 -11.14 -30.34 3.38
C THR A 28 -10.87 -28.92 2.89
N HIS A 29 -9.77 -28.29 3.33
CA HIS A 29 -9.50 -26.88 3.07
C HIS A 29 -8.18 -26.61 2.35
N ASN A 30 -7.47 -27.65 1.93
CA ASN A 30 -6.19 -27.54 1.24
C ASN A 30 -6.22 -28.21 -0.14
N SER A 31 -5.26 -27.87 -0.98
CA SER A 31 -5.09 -28.48 -2.28
C SER A 31 -4.90 -29.99 -2.20
N PRO A 32 -5.41 -30.80 -3.17
CA PRO A 32 -5.48 -32.25 -3.12
C PRO A 32 -4.13 -32.99 -3.24
N PHE A 33 -3.02 -32.34 -2.97
CA PHE A 33 -1.70 -32.96 -3.02
C PHE A 33 -1.39 -33.79 -1.77
N GLY A 34 -2.01 -35.00 -1.69
CA GLY A 34 -1.60 -36.07 -0.78
C GLY A 34 -1.70 -35.76 0.72
N GLU A 35 -1.12 -36.61 1.55
CA GLU A 35 -1.11 -36.49 3.01
C GLU A 35 -0.09 -35.43 3.51
N ASP A 36 0.75 -34.88 2.63
CA ASP A 36 1.80 -33.91 2.98
C ASP A 36 1.40 -32.48 2.61
N TYR A 37 0.38 -31.97 3.29
CA TYR A 37 -0.17 -30.61 3.08
C TYR A 37 0.87 -29.49 3.28
N ALA A 38 1.99 -29.77 3.95
CA ALA A 38 3.07 -28.80 4.18
C ALA A 38 3.90 -28.53 2.93
N GLN A 39 3.84 -29.39 1.93
CA GLN A 39 4.61 -29.28 0.67
C GLN A 39 3.81 -28.66 -0.48
N GLY A 40 2.51 -28.41 -0.30
CA GLY A 40 1.70 -27.70 -1.30
C GLY A 40 2.18 -26.26 -1.47
N GLU A 41 2.57 -25.89 -2.69
CA GLU A 41 3.02 -24.52 -3.00
C GLU A 41 1.93 -23.47 -2.78
N ASP A 42 0.65 -23.89 -2.73
CA ASP A 42 -0.53 -23.02 -2.66
C ASP A 42 -1.09 -22.87 -1.23
N ASN A 43 -0.27 -23.05 -0.21
CA ASN A 43 -0.74 -23.01 1.17
C ASN A 43 -0.14 -21.87 1.97
N LEU A 44 -0.99 -21.24 2.79
CA LEU A 44 -0.60 -20.33 3.86
C LEU A 44 -0.46 -21.11 5.17
N LEU A 45 0.65 -20.93 5.86
CA LEU A 45 0.97 -21.55 7.14
C LEU A 45 0.35 -20.74 8.28
N VAL A 46 -0.74 -21.24 8.89
CA VAL A 46 -1.37 -20.56 10.05
C VAL A 46 -0.72 -20.98 11.35
N SER A 47 -0.34 -22.25 11.45
CA SER A 47 0.42 -22.81 12.57
C SER A 47 1.29 -23.96 12.08
N LYS A 48 2.02 -24.60 13.01
CA LYS A 48 2.84 -25.79 12.68
C LYS A 48 2.04 -26.90 11.99
N ASN A 49 0.74 -27.03 12.28
CA ASN A 49 -0.08 -28.14 11.84
C ASN A 49 -1.34 -27.69 11.10
N ILE A 50 -1.57 -26.38 10.90
CA ILE A 50 -2.75 -25.84 10.22
C ILE A 50 -2.30 -25.05 9.01
N PHE A 51 -2.80 -25.45 7.86
CA PHE A 51 -2.52 -24.87 6.55
C PHE A 51 -3.83 -24.39 5.93
N LEU A 52 -3.79 -23.32 5.16
CA LEU A 52 -4.92 -22.80 4.42
C LEU A 52 -4.52 -22.63 2.96
N SER A 53 -5.27 -23.27 2.06
CA SER A 53 -5.11 -22.98 0.64
C SER A 53 -5.60 -21.57 0.34
N TRP A 54 -4.88 -20.82 -0.47
CA TRP A 54 -5.36 -19.57 -1.06
C TRP A 54 -6.15 -19.78 -2.36
N ASN A 55 -6.22 -21.01 -2.86
CA ASN A 55 -7.09 -21.31 -3.98
C ASN A 55 -8.56 -21.28 -3.52
N ASP A 56 -9.24 -20.18 -3.81
CA ASP A 56 -10.60 -19.89 -3.35
C ASP A 56 -11.65 -20.88 -3.87
N SER A 57 -11.43 -21.45 -5.06
CA SER A 57 -12.31 -22.48 -5.62
C SER A 57 -12.36 -23.74 -4.75
N MET A 58 -11.26 -24.04 -4.07
CA MET A 58 -11.13 -25.17 -3.15
C MET A 58 -11.49 -24.82 -1.70
N ALA A 59 -11.05 -23.64 -1.24
CA ALA A 59 -11.21 -23.21 0.13
C ALA A 59 -12.65 -22.75 0.47
N ARG A 60 -13.44 -22.34 -0.53
CA ARG A 60 -14.79 -21.76 -0.38
C ARG A 60 -14.85 -20.59 0.65
N ARG A 61 -13.76 -19.85 0.80
CA ARG A 61 -13.62 -18.76 1.77
C ARG A 61 -12.49 -17.83 1.37
N ARG A 62 -12.50 -16.64 1.94
CA ARG A 62 -11.41 -15.68 1.80
C ARG A 62 -10.18 -16.12 2.60
N SER A 63 -9.02 -15.82 2.07
CA SER A 63 -7.72 -16.15 2.67
C SER A 63 -7.15 -15.04 3.55
N ASP A 64 -7.93 -13.99 3.85
CA ASP A 64 -7.49 -12.92 4.76
C ASP A 64 -7.36 -13.42 6.19
N ILE A 65 -6.20 -13.18 6.81
CA ILE A 65 -5.92 -13.60 8.18
C ILE A 65 -5.52 -12.42 9.05
N LEU A 66 -6.25 -12.21 10.14
CA LEU A 66 -5.89 -11.27 11.19
C LEU A 66 -5.28 -12.01 12.38
N VAL A 67 -3.99 -11.72 12.66
CA VAL A 67 -3.26 -12.29 13.80
C VAL A 67 -3.19 -11.30 14.94
N LEU A 68 -3.83 -11.61 16.05
CA LEU A 68 -3.85 -10.78 17.26
C LEU A 68 -2.92 -11.36 18.34
N GLY A 69 -2.17 -10.50 19.00
CA GLY A 69 -1.29 -10.90 20.10
C GLY A 69 -0.54 -9.70 20.69
N SER A 70 -0.12 -9.81 21.94
CA SER A 70 0.71 -8.79 22.60
C SER A 70 2.09 -8.67 21.98
N THR A 71 2.81 -7.62 22.34
CA THR A 71 4.22 -7.47 21.93
C THR A 71 5.02 -8.69 22.41
N ALA A 72 5.96 -9.16 21.59
CA ALA A 72 6.78 -10.34 21.84
C ALA A 72 6.01 -11.68 21.98
N SER A 73 4.74 -11.77 21.56
CA SER A 73 3.97 -13.03 21.55
C SER A 73 4.37 -14.01 20.44
N GLY A 74 5.33 -13.63 19.59
CA GLY A 74 5.83 -14.49 18.50
C GLY A 74 5.10 -14.35 17.18
N LYS A 75 4.22 -13.36 16.98
CA LYS A 75 3.49 -13.14 15.71
C LYS A 75 4.41 -13.19 14.50
N THR A 76 5.46 -12.39 14.51
CA THR A 76 6.45 -12.30 13.43
C THR A 76 7.19 -13.62 13.20
N SER A 77 7.65 -14.26 14.27
CA SER A 77 8.46 -15.48 14.17
C SER A 77 7.66 -16.77 13.93
N CYS A 78 6.39 -16.82 14.34
CA CYS A 78 5.55 -18.02 14.23
C CYS A 78 4.60 -17.99 13.03
N VAL A 79 4.27 -16.80 12.50
CA VAL A 79 3.33 -16.67 11.38
C VAL A 79 4.02 -16.05 10.15
N ILE A 80 4.56 -14.83 10.28
CA ILE A 80 5.08 -14.10 9.11
C ILE A 80 6.32 -14.76 8.53
N LEU A 81 7.33 -14.99 9.35
CA LEU A 81 8.60 -15.58 8.89
C LEU A 81 8.44 -16.99 8.30
N PRO A 82 7.67 -17.93 8.88
CA PRO A 82 7.44 -19.23 8.26
C PRO A 82 6.79 -19.13 6.88
N ASN A 83 5.79 -18.27 6.68
CA ASN A 83 5.16 -18.05 5.38
C ASN A 83 6.15 -17.46 4.36
N LEU A 84 6.93 -16.48 4.77
CA LEU A 84 7.97 -15.90 3.92
C LEU A 84 9.04 -16.94 3.53
N MET A 85 9.40 -17.85 4.45
CA MET A 85 10.37 -18.94 4.19
C MET A 85 9.77 -20.10 3.38
N HIS A 86 8.45 -20.29 3.46
CA HIS A 86 7.73 -21.25 2.61
C HIS A 86 7.87 -20.84 1.14
N ALA A 87 7.84 -19.55 0.87
CA ALA A 87 8.16 -18.97 -0.44
C ALA A 87 7.23 -19.43 -1.55
N SER A 88 5.94 -19.32 -1.30
CA SER A 88 4.89 -19.61 -2.25
C SER A 88 4.29 -18.30 -2.80
N GLY A 89 4.41 -18.05 -4.10
CA GLY A 89 3.99 -16.81 -4.75
C GLY A 89 4.88 -15.59 -4.43
N SER A 90 4.42 -14.41 -4.75
CA SER A 90 5.08 -13.13 -4.48
C SER A 90 4.67 -12.55 -3.12
N TYR A 91 5.50 -11.66 -2.57
CA TYR A 91 5.25 -11.06 -1.26
C TYR A 91 5.42 -9.56 -1.25
N VAL A 92 4.53 -8.88 -0.53
CA VAL A 92 4.74 -7.49 -0.07
C VAL A 92 4.81 -7.52 1.45
N VAL A 93 5.96 -7.15 2.01
CA VAL A 93 6.28 -7.33 3.43
C VAL A 93 6.47 -5.99 4.11
N ALA A 94 5.58 -5.62 5.02
CA ALA A 94 5.85 -4.53 5.95
C ALA A 94 6.79 -5.03 7.05
N ASP A 95 8.02 -4.53 7.05
CA ASP A 95 9.11 -4.91 7.95
C ASP A 95 9.73 -3.65 8.57
N PRO A 96 9.07 -3.03 9.57
CA PRO A 96 9.48 -1.73 10.10
C PRO A 96 10.93 -1.68 10.57
N SER A 97 11.46 -2.79 11.07
CA SER A 97 12.82 -2.92 11.61
C SER A 97 13.87 -3.41 10.60
N GLY A 98 13.44 -3.98 9.45
CA GLY A 98 14.31 -4.66 8.49
C GLY A 98 14.78 -6.04 8.94
N GLU A 99 14.21 -6.60 10.02
CA GLU A 99 14.60 -7.91 10.54
C GLU A 99 14.16 -9.05 9.61
N LEU A 100 12.95 -8.98 9.07
CA LEU A 100 12.41 -9.98 8.16
C LEU A 100 13.26 -10.06 6.88
N LEU A 101 13.58 -8.91 6.29
CA LEU A 101 14.47 -8.82 5.12
C LEU A 101 15.83 -9.47 5.43
N LYS A 102 16.45 -9.12 6.55
CA LYS A 102 17.76 -9.64 6.95
C LYS A 102 17.75 -11.17 7.12
N ARG A 103 16.67 -11.72 7.68
CA ARG A 103 16.56 -13.16 7.98
C ARG A 103 16.16 -13.99 6.76
N SER A 104 15.39 -13.46 5.82
CA SER A 104 14.83 -14.20 4.68
C SER A 104 15.57 -14.01 3.35
N ARG A 105 16.29 -12.89 3.18
CA ARG A 105 16.88 -12.48 1.89
C ARG A 105 17.69 -13.57 1.19
N ALA A 106 18.55 -14.26 1.94
CA ALA A 106 19.41 -15.29 1.36
C ALA A 106 18.60 -16.51 0.87
N ALA A 107 17.62 -16.95 1.67
CA ALA A 107 16.76 -18.08 1.32
C ALA A 107 15.85 -17.76 0.13
N LEU A 108 15.26 -16.57 0.10
CA LEU A 108 14.42 -16.14 -1.02
C LEU A 108 15.22 -16.05 -2.33
N ARG A 109 16.43 -15.50 -2.28
CA ARG A 109 17.33 -15.48 -3.45
C ARG A 109 17.68 -16.87 -3.96
N GLN A 110 17.94 -17.83 -3.07
CA GLN A 110 18.18 -19.23 -3.45
C GLN A 110 16.97 -19.89 -4.11
N LYS A 111 15.76 -19.42 -3.77
CA LYS A 111 14.51 -19.86 -4.39
C LYS A 111 14.13 -19.08 -5.66
N GLY A 112 15.01 -18.22 -6.15
CA GLY A 112 14.83 -17.49 -7.41
C GLY A 112 14.04 -16.19 -7.31
N TYR A 113 13.79 -15.67 -6.10
CA TYR A 113 13.07 -14.41 -5.92
C TYR A 113 13.87 -13.19 -6.36
N ALA A 114 13.22 -12.30 -7.08
CA ALA A 114 13.64 -10.90 -7.17
C ALA A 114 13.35 -10.21 -5.82
N ILE A 115 14.35 -9.51 -5.27
CA ILE A 115 14.19 -8.79 -3.99
C ILE A 115 14.22 -7.30 -4.27
N ARG A 116 13.12 -6.62 -3.97
CA ARG A 116 12.96 -5.16 -4.06
C ARG A 116 12.78 -4.60 -2.65
N VAL A 117 13.38 -3.45 -2.39
CA VAL A 117 13.42 -2.88 -1.02
C VAL A 117 13.14 -1.39 -1.06
N LEU A 118 12.03 -0.98 -0.48
CA LEU A 118 11.74 0.42 -0.18
C LEU A 118 12.26 0.71 1.23
N ASP A 119 13.46 1.31 1.33
CA ASP A 119 14.16 1.51 2.60
C ASP A 119 14.16 2.99 3.02
N PHE A 120 13.30 3.32 3.97
CA PHE A 120 13.19 4.67 4.52
C PHE A 120 14.33 5.05 5.45
N ALA A 121 15.07 4.08 6.00
CA ALA A 121 16.25 4.34 6.83
C ALA A 121 17.50 4.59 5.99
N ASN A 122 17.58 4.02 4.79
CA ASN A 122 18.71 4.20 3.87
C ASN A 122 18.23 4.50 2.43
N PRO A 123 17.66 5.70 2.20
CA PRO A 123 17.08 6.08 0.91
C PRO A 123 18.03 5.96 -0.28
N ALA A 124 19.33 6.18 -0.06
CA ALA A 124 20.34 6.10 -1.11
C ALA A 124 20.56 4.67 -1.67
N ALA A 125 20.15 3.64 -0.92
CA ALA A 125 20.22 2.24 -1.35
C ALA A 125 18.83 1.61 -1.55
N SER A 126 17.78 2.44 -1.52
CA SER A 126 16.38 2.05 -1.71
C SER A 126 16.06 1.91 -3.19
N ASP A 127 15.14 0.99 -3.50
CA ASP A 127 14.39 1.06 -4.74
C ASP A 127 13.50 2.31 -4.76
N GLY A 128 13.15 2.78 -5.94
CA GLY A 128 12.31 3.96 -6.14
C GLY A 128 10.83 3.60 -6.26
N TYR A 129 9.96 4.42 -5.68
CA TYR A 129 8.52 4.34 -5.83
C TYR A 129 7.93 5.73 -6.04
N ASN A 130 7.42 5.97 -7.24
CA ASN A 130 6.76 7.23 -7.59
C ASN A 130 5.25 7.03 -7.70
N PRO A 131 4.44 7.46 -6.71
CA PRO A 131 3.01 7.22 -6.71
C PRO A 131 2.25 7.90 -7.86
N LEU A 132 2.79 8.95 -8.47
CA LEU A 132 2.16 9.60 -9.60
C LEU A 132 2.18 8.73 -10.89
N LEU A 133 3.10 7.77 -10.99
CA LEU A 133 3.18 6.90 -12.15
C LEU A 133 2.10 5.81 -12.17
N TYR A 134 1.52 5.48 -11.01
CA TYR A 134 0.43 4.51 -10.84
C TYR A 134 -0.97 5.14 -10.89
N SER A 135 -1.08 6.44 -11.09
CA SER A 135 -2.36 7.11 -11.29
C SER A 135 -2.68 7.17 -12.76
N VAL A 136 -3.65 6.38 -13.22
CA VAL A 136 -4.03 6.25 -14.64
C VAL A 136 -5.17 7.19 -14.99
N ASP A 137 -6.11 7.38 -14.06
CA ASP A 137 -7.32 8.16 -14.27
C ASP A 137 -7.61 9.18 -13.14
N ALA A 138 -8.79 9.77 -13.17
CA ALA A 138 -9.20 10.77 -12.16
C ALA A 138 -9.52 10.14 -10.81
N GLU A 139 -9.97 8.88 -10.78
CA GLU A 139 -10.28 8.16 -9.56
C GLU A 139 -9.00 7.78 -8.82
N ASP A 140 -8.00 7.28 -9.53
CA ASP A 140 -6.68 7.01 -8.96
C ASP A 140 -6.07 8.28 -8.35
N THR A 141 -6.16 9.41 -9.07
CA THR A 141 -5.69 10.71 -8.59
C THR A 141 -6.43 11.14 -7.32
N LEU A 142 -7.74 10.95 -7.25
CA LEU A 142 -8.55 11.24 -6.07
C LEU A 142 -8.17 10.33 -4.89
N ASN A 143 -7.95 9.04 -5.13
CA ASN A 143 -7.53 8.08 -4.12
C ASN A 143 -6.14 8.41 -3.56
N LEU A 144 -5.20 8.81 -4.43
CA LEU A 144 -3.89 9.31 -4.02
C LEU A 144 -4.00 10.56 -3.14
N THR A 145 -4.85 11.52 -3.53
CA THR A 145 -5.14 12.73 -2.76
C THR A 145 -5.73 12.40 -1.39
N ARG A 146 -6.73 11.51 -1.32
CA ARG A 146 -7.32 11.09 -0.04
C ARG A 146 -6.28 10.42 0.86
N CYS A 147 -5.45 9.53 0.29
CA CYS A 147 -4.39 8.87 1.03
C CYS A 147 -3.39 9.88 1.62
N LEU A 148 -3.01 10.90 0.84
CA LEU A 148 -2.14 11.99 1.32
C LEU A 148 -2.80 12.76 2.47
N LEU A 149 -4.05 13.20 2.30
CA LEU A 149 -4.76 14.00 3.29
C LEU A 149 -4.93 13.28 4.62
N GLU A 150 -5.38 12.03 4.59
CA GLU A 150 -5.64 11.22 5.79
C GLU A 150 -4.36 10.85 6.57
N ASN A 151 -3.23 10.70 5.87
CA ASN A 151 -1.96 10.30 6.49
C ASN A 151 -1.03 11.47 6.84
N THR A 152 -1.40 12.70 6.49
CA THR A 152 -0.61 13.92 6.77
C THR A 152 -1.39 14.94 7.58
N GLU A 153 -2.47 14.54 8.25
CA GLU A 153 -3.25 15.47 9.06
C GLU A 153 -2.42 16.13 10.18
N PRO A 154 -2.44 17.45 10.30
CA PRO A 154 -1.92 18.13 11.48
C PRO A 154 -2.75 17.70 12.70
N GLY A 155 -2.10 17.46 13.84
CA GLY A 155 -2.70 16.87 15.05
C GLY A 155 -3.87 17.63 15.70
N ASN A 156 -4.27 18.78 15.17
CA ASN A 156 -5.47 19.53 15.54
C ASN A 156 -6.43 19.55 14.34
N LYS A 157 -7.35 18.59 14.28
CA LYS A 157 -8.42 18.57 13.28
C LYS A 157 -9.26 19.84 13.39
N VAL A 158 -9.11 20.73 12.44
CA VAL A 158 -10.16 21.72 12.14
C VAL A 158 -11.21 20.98 11.32
N ASN A 159 -12.29 20.55 11.96
CA ASN A 159 -13.40 19.82 11.32
C ASN A 159 -14.25 20.73 10.40
N ASP A 160 -13.62 21.51 9.55
CA ASP A 160 -14.32 22.33 8.55
C ASP A 160 -14.18 21.67 7.17
N PRO A 161 -15.27 21.07 6.64
CA PRO A 161 -15.28 20.42 5.33
C PRO A 161 -14.83 21.33 4.18
N PHE A 162 -14.84 22.64 4.39
CA PHE A 162 -14.39 23.60 3.37
C PHE A 162 -12.87 23.46 3.13
N TRP A 163 -12.06 23.31 4.20
CA TRP A 163 -10.62 23.14 4.08
C TRP A 163 -10.25 21.88 3.32
N GLU A 164 -10.81 20.75 3.73
CA GLU A 164 -10.57 19.46 3.11
C GLU A 164 -10.95 19.49 1.62
N LYS A 165 -12.14 20.02 1.28
CA LYS A 165 -12.57 20.14 -0.12
C LYS A 165 -11.68 21.06 -0.94
N SER A 166 -11.19 22.14 -0.36
CA SER A 166 -10.30 23.10 -1.02
C SER A 166 -8.91 22.50 -1.28
N GLU A 167 -8.34 21.78 -0.31
CA GLU A 167 -7.08 21.05 -0.48
C GLU A 167 -7.24 19.91 -1.49
N THR A 168 -8.34 19.17 -1.41
CA THR A 168 -8.66 18.10 -2.38
C THR A 168 -8.71 18.64 -3.81
N ALA A 169 -9.39 19.77 -4.05
CA ALA A 169 -9.44 20.38 -5.37
C ALA A 169 -8.06 20.81 -5.87
N LEU A 170 -7.22 21.38 -4.99
CA LEU A 170 -5.87 21.79 -5.32
C LEU A 170 -4.98 20.58 -5.66
N PHE A 171 -4.96 19.55 -4.80
CA PHE A 171 -4.15 18.36 -5.04
C PHE A 171 -4.60 17.59 -6.29
N ASN A 172 -5.90 17.43 -6.51
CA ASN A 172 -6.42 16.77 -7.71
C ASN A 172 -6.04 17.55 -8.98
N ALA A 173 -6.09 18.89 -8.93
CA ALA A 173 -5.64 19.70 -10.06
C ALA A 173 -4.15 19.43 -10.36
N VAL A 174 -3.29 19.52 -9.33
CA VAL A 174 -1.83 19.37 -9.46
C VAL A 174 -1.45 17.95 -9.87
N PHE A 175 -1.97 16.93 -9.21
CA PHE A 175 -1.62 15.54 -9.50
C PHE A 175 -2.10 15.13 -10.90
N ALA A 176 -3.37 15.40 -11.25
CA ALA A 176 -3.87 15.12 -12.60
C ALA A 176 -3.07 15.87 -13.68
N PHE A 177 -2.64 17.11 -13.42
CA PHE A 177 -1.81 17.87 -14.33
C PHE A 177 -0.43 17.23 -14.55
N LEU A 178 0.23 16.79 -13.47
CA LEU A 178 1.54 16.14 -13.52
C LEU A 178 1.46 14.76 -14.19
N VAL A 179 0.48 13.94 -13.82
CA VAL A 179 0.25 12.61 -14.41
C VAL A 179 0.05 12.70 -15.92
N ARG A 180 -0.69 13.69 -16.41
CA ARG A 180 -0.87 13.86 -17.86
C ARG A 180 0.38 14.31 -18.60
N ARG A 181 1.28 14.97 -17.93
CA ARG A 181 2.56 15.39 -18.50
C ARG A 181 3.62 14.30 -18.50
N ARG A 182 3.37 13.10 -18.03
CA ARG A 182 4.25 11.90 -17.91
C ARG A 182 5.61 11.92 -18.67
N GLN A 183 6.02 13.04 -19.24
CA GLN A 183 7.26 13.21 -19.98
C GLN A 183 8.35 13.76 -19.07
N GLY A 184 9.27 12.86 -18.65
CA GLY A 184 10.53 13.20 -18.01
C GLY A 184 10.45 13.54 -16.52
N GLU A 185 11.49 14.15 -16.03
CA GLU A 185 11.87 14.44 -14.65
C GLU A 185 10.87 15.26 -13.79
N LYS A 186 9.73 15.66 -14.34
CA LYS A 186 8.79 16.60 -13.69
C LYS A 186 7.52 15.95 -13.13
N CYS A 187 7.32 14.65 -13.26
CA CYS A 187 6.19 13.97 -12.67
C CYS A 187 6.59 13.43 -11.29
N THR A 188 6.77 14.30 -10.30
CA THR A 188 7.24 13.95 -8.96
C THR A 188 6.45 14.68 -7.87
N LEU A 189 6.44 14.14 -6.65
CA LEU A 189 5.84 14.82 -5.50
C LEU A 189 6.61 16.10 -5.12
N HIS A 190 7.89 16.19 -5.42
CA HIS A 190 8.66 17.43 -5.31
C HIS A 190 8.11 18.53 -6.24
N GLU A 191 7.86 18.21 -7.51
CA GLU A 191 7.23 19.18 -8.43
C GLU A 191 5.79 19.52 -8.02
N ALA A 192 5.05 18.56 -7.46
CA ALA A 192 3.74 18.82 -6.88
C ALA A 192 3.82 19.86 -5.76
N HIS A 193 4.79 19.74 -4.83
CA HIS A 193 5.03 20.73 -3.79
C HIS A 193 5.34 22.12 -4.38
N ARG A 194 6.19 22.19 -5.41
CA ARG A 194 6.50 23.46 -6.07
C ARG A 194 5.24 24.12 -6.65
N LEU A 195 4.41 23.36 -7.37
CA LEU A 195 3.18 23.88 -7.97
C LEU A 195 2.16 24.33 -6.91
N VAL A 196 1.99 23.55 -5.85
CA VAL A 196 1.12 23.93 -4.72
C VAL A 196 1.59 25.24 -4.08
N SER A 197 2.91 25.42 -3.91
CA SER A 197 3.49 26.60 -3.28
C SER A 197 3.23 27.90 -4.06
N ILE A 198 3.16 27.82 -5.39
CA ILE A 198 2.89 28.98 -6.26
C ILE A 198 1.41 29.17 -6.60
N ALA A 199 0.53 28.22 -6.22
CA ALA A 199 -0.87 28.19 -6.62
C ALA A 199 -1.71 29.35 -6.04
N ALA A 200 -1.25 29.98 -4.98
CA ALA A 200 -1.95 31.10 -4.33
C ALA A 200 -1.92 32.41 -5.15
N GLU A 201 -0.93 32.55 -6.02
CA GLU A 201 -0.75 33.77 -6.84
C GLU A 201 -1.71 33.76 -8.02
N ARG A 202 -2.60 34.76 -8.08
CA ARG A 202 -3.55 34.93 -9.18
C ARG A 202 -2.86 35.55 -10.40
N GLY A 203 -3.10 34.97 -11.57
CA GLY A 203 -2.47 35.41 -12.82
C GLY A 203 -0.97 35.06 -12.93
N GLY A 204 -0.44 34.29 -11.99
CA GLY A 204 0.94 33.83 -11.97
C GLY A 204 1.20 32.60 -12.85
N GLU A 205 2.38 31.98 -12.66
CA GLU A 205 2.82 30.80 -13.40
C GLU A 205 1.81 29.65 -13.31
N PHE A 206 1.24 29.39 -12.13
CA PHE A 206 0.27 28.32 -11.93
C PHE A 206 -0.96 28.49 -12.83
N ASP A 207 -1.54 29.69 -12.87
CA ASP A 207 -2.69 29.99 -13.72
C ASP A 207 -2.34 29.83 -15.21
N ALA A 208 -1.17 30.30 -15.64
CA ALA A 208 -0.71 30.17 -17.02
C ALA A 208 -0.62 28.70 -17.47
N LEU A 209 -0.13 27.81 -16.60
CA LEU A 209 -0.04 26.37 -16.89
C LEU A 209 -1.42 25.74 -17.11
N PHE A 210 -2.42 26.07 -16.29
CA PHE A 210 -3.77 25.54 -16.41
C PHE A 210 -4.55 26.16 -17.57
N GLU A 211 -4.33 27.44 -17.90
CA GLU A 211 -4.90 28.05 -19.08
C GLU A 211 -4.32 27.43 -20.39
N GLU A 212 -3.06 27.06 -20.40
CA GLU A 212 -2.48 26.32 -21.52
C GLU A 212 -3.09 24.91 -21.63
N ALA A 213 -3.26 24.21 -20.49
CA ALA A 213 -3.93 22.92 -20.45
C ALA A 213 -5.38 23.00 -20.94
N ARG A 214 -6.12 24.03 -20.53
CA ARG A 214 -7.50 24.32 -20.96
C ARG A 214 -7.61 24.49 -22.47
N LYS A 215 -6.69 25.20 -23.09
CA LYS A 215 -6.69 25.39 -24.56
C LYS A 215 -6.54 24.07 -25.31
N ARG A 216 -5.80 23.09 -24.73
CA ARG A 216 -5.60 21.76 -25.31
C ARG A 216 -6.82 20.85 -25.07
N LYS A 217 -7.35 20.84 -23.84
CA LYS A 217 -8.49 19.98 -23.43
C LYS A 217 -9.32 20.68 -22.34
N PRO A 218 -10.37 21.41 -22.71
CA PRO A 218 -11.18 22.18 -21.75
C PRO A 218 -11.80 21.33 -20.61
N ASN A 219 -12.21 20.10 -20.91
CA ASN A 219 -12.84 19.19 -19.95
C ASN A 219 -11.82 18.20 -19.33
N ASP A 220 -10.55 18.60 -19.24
CA ASP A 220 -9.54 17.79 -18.55
C ASP A 220 -9.83 17.76 -17.05
N PRO A 221 -9.78 16.60 -16.35
CA PRO A 221 -9.95 16.51 -14.91
C PRO A 221 -9.05 17.49 -14.12
N ALA A 222 -7.82 17.72 -14.57
CA ALA A 222 -6.93 18.71 -13.97
C ALA A 222 -7.50 20.13 -14.04
N VAL A 223 -8.04 20.52 -15.22
CA VAL A 223 -8.65 21.84 -15.45
C VAL A 223 -9.92 22.00 -14.63
N LEU A 224 -10.77 20.96 -14.59
CA LEU A 224 -12.01 20.99 -13.80
C LEU A 224 -11.72 21.16 -12.30
N SER A 225 -10.73 20.43 -11.78
CA SER A 225 -10.30 20.57 -10.37
C SER A 225 -9.67 21.92 -10.08
N TYR A 226 -8.89 22.46 -11.03
CA TYR A 226 -8.36 23.82 -10.96
C TYR A 226 -9.48 24.86 -10.90
N ASP A 227 -10.54 24.74 -11.71
CA ASP A 227 -11.68 25.65 -11.69
C ASP A 227 -12.36 25.65 -10.31
N VAL A 228 -12.55 24.49 -9.71
CA VAL A 228 -13.09 24.36 -8.36
C VAL A 228 -12.20 25.07 -7.33
N PHE A 229 -10.87 24.86 -7.40
CA PHE A 229 -9.93 25.55 -6.51
C PHE A 229 -9.96 27.07 -6.70
N ARG A 230 -10.17 27.58 -7.94
CA ARG A 230 -10.25 29.02 -8.23
C ARG A 230 -11.49 29.70 -7.70
N LEU A 231 -12.52 28.94 -7.25
CA LEU A 231 -13.66 29.49 -6.51
C LEU A 231 -13.30 29.89 -5.07
N VAL A 232 -12.21 29.38 -4.53
CA VAL A 232 -11.73 29.74 -3.18
C VAL A 232 -11.30 31.22 -3.16
N PRO A 233 -11.78 32.04 -2.21
CA PRO A 233 -11.36 33.44 -2.10
C PRO A 233 -9.83 33.55 -1.95
N GLU A 234 -9.21 34.54 -2.60
CA GLU A 234 -7.74 34.68 -2.66
C GLU A 234 -7.05 34.67 -1.29
N LYS A 235 -7.63 35.36 -0.31
CA LYS A 235 -7.09 35.38 1.05
C LYS A 235 -7.08 33.98 1.68
N THR A 236 -8.11 33.20 1.44
CA THR A 236 -8.24 31.82 1.94
C THR A 236 -7.38 30.87 1.12
N ALA A 237 -7.27 31.07 -0.19
CA ALA A 237 -6.42 30.26 -1.06
C ALA A 237 -4.94 30.26 -0.61
N LYS A 238 -4.41 31.39 -0.11
CA LYS A 238 -3.06 31.48 0.46
C LYS A 238 -2.87 30.53 1.65
N ALA A 239 -3.87 30.46 2.53
CA ALA A 239 -3.80 29.57 3.71
C ALA A 239 -3.98 28.10 3.31
N VAL A 240 -4.87 27.80 2.33
CA VAL A 240 -5.02 26.43 1.76
C VAL A 240 -3.72 25.99 1.12
N CYS A 241 -3.06 26.82 0.31
CA CYS A 241 -1.78 26.49 -0.33
C CYS A 241 -0.67 26.28 0.70
N ALA A 242 -0.62 27.08 1.77
CA ALA A 242 0.36 26.91 2.85
C ALA A 242 0.19 25.56 3.57
N SER A 243 -1.05 25.18 3.90
CA SER A 243 -1.37 23.89 4.51
C SER A 243 -1.04 22.73 3.58
N ALA A 244 -1.43 22.81 2.31
CA ALA A 244 -1.15 21.80 1.31
C ALA A 244 0.37 21.66 1.04
N ALA A 245 1.13 22.76 1.03
CA ALA A 245 2.58 22.72 0.89
C ALA A 245 3.25 22.03 2.10
N GLU A 246 2.74 22.28 3.33
CA GLU A 246 3.25 21.60 4.52
C GLU A 246 3.07 20.09 4.45
N ARG A 247 1.94 19.58 3.92
CA ARG A 247 1.69 18.13 3.72
C ARG A 247 2.72 17.50 2.78
N LEU A 248 3.18 18.24 1.78
CA LEU A 248 4.20 17.78 0.82
C LEU A 248 5.64 18.15 1.23
N ALA A 249 5.84 18.91 2.30
CA ALA A 249 7.16 19.41 2.69
C ALA A 249 8.19 18.27 2.91
N ALA A 250 7.75 17.10 3.33
CA ALA A 250 8.62 15.93 3.50
C ALA A 250 9.32 15.51 2.18
N PHE A 251 8.70 15.75 1.03
CA PHE A 251 9.20 15.40 -0.29
C PHE A 251 10.21 16.44 -0.87
N ASN A 252 10.45 17.52 -0.17
CA ASN A 252 11.53 18.47 -0.50
C ASN A 252 12.88 18.09 0.11
N GLY A 253 12.91 17.10 0.99
CA GLY A 253 14.14 16.55 1.54
C GLY A 253 14.73 15.50 0.63
N LYS A 254 16.03 15.62 0.32
CA LYS A 254 16.74 14.70 -0.56
C LYS A 254 16.41 13.21 -0.34
N PRO A 255 16.28 12.69 0.89
CA PRO A 255 15.96 11.28 1.09
C PRO A 255 14.66 10.81 0.45
N LEU A 256 13.57 11.57 0.58
CA LEU A 256 12.28 11.20 -0.01
C LEU A 256 12.16 11.61 -1.48
N GLU A 257 12.83 12.67 -1.87
CA GLU A 257 12.97 13.04 -3.27
C GLU A 257 13.63 11.89 -4.05
N ASP A 258 14.75 11.36 -3.54
CA ASP A 258 15.47 10.24 -4.18
C ASP A 258 14.57 8.99 -4.31
N ILE A 259 13.79 8.64 -3.26
CA ILE A 259 12.88 7.49 -3.30
C ILE A 259 11.71 7.71 -4.28
N SER A 260 11.14 8.92 -4.32
CA SER A 260 9.93 9.20 -5.10
C SER A 260 10.19 9.80 -6.49
N TYR A 261 11.44 9.94 -6.88
CA TYR A 261 11.83 10.51 -8.17
C TYR A 261 11.58 9.55 -9.35
N CYS A 262 11.93 8.30 -9.19
CA CYS A 262 11.76 7.25 -10.19
C CYS A 262 10.97 6.07 -9.64
N ASP A 263 10.60 5.15 -10.49
CA ASP A 263 9.99 3.89 -10.10
C ASP A 263 10.88 2.73 -10.55
N THR A 264 11.30 1.91 -9.59
CA THR A 264 12.03 0.66 -9.82
C THR A 264 11.37 -0.51 -9.09
N ILE A 265 10.31 -0.21 -8.30
CA ILE A 265 9.52 -1.23 -7.62
C ILE A 265 8.67 -2.02 -8.62
N ALA A 266 8.15 -1.38 -9.68
CA ALA A 266 7.31 -1.98 -10.71
C ALA A 266 6.21 -2.89 -10.11
N LEU A 267 5.16 -2.28 -9.53
CA LEU A 267 4.11 -2.99 -8.80
C LEU A 267 3.36 -4.01 -9.66
N ASP A 268 3.25 -3.77 -10.96
CA ASP A 268 2.63 -4.64 -11.96
C ASP A 268 3.38 -5.98 -12.11
N GLU A 269 4.71 -5.96 -12.05
CA GLU A 269 5.53 -7.17 -12.17
C GLU A 269 5.45 -8.12 -10.97
N LEU A 270 4.87 -7.69 -9.83
CA LEU A 270 4.70 -8.53 -8.64
C LEU A 270 3.80 -9.76 -8.90
N GLY A 271 2.88 -9.64 -9.87
CA GLY A 271 2.02 -10.74 -10.30
C GLY A 271 2.60 -11.63 -11.41
N ASP A 272 3.76 -11.27 -12.00
CA ASP A 272 4.33 -11.95 -13.16
C ASP A 272 5.38 -12.99 -12.79
N ALA A 273 6.17 -12.71 -11.77
CA ALA A 273 7.29 -13.55 -11.34
C ALA A 273 7.52 -13.43 -9.83
N LYS A 274 8.06 -14.49 -9.23
CA LYS A 274 8.35 -14.55 -7.78
C LYS A 274 9.18 -13.36 -7.32
N THR A 275 8.53 -12.39 -6.71
CA THR A 275 9.12 -11.15 -6.21
C THR A 275 8.79 -10.97 -4.74
N ALA A 276 9.75 -10.50 -3.96
CA ALA A 276 9.52 -10.09 -2.57
C ALA A 276 9.88 -8.61 -2.40
N LEU A 277 8.86 -7.78 -2.23
CA LEU A 277 8.98 -6.35 -1.95
C LEU A 277 8.96 -6.13 -0.44
N PHE A 278 10.03 -5.56 0.10
CA PHE A 278 10.13 -5.20 1.51
C PHE A 278 10.00 -3.70 1.70
N LEU A 279 9.13 -3.31 2.62
CA LEU A 279 8.96 -1.94 3.08
C LEU A 279 9.65 -1.83 4.44
N THR A 280 10.80 -1.15 4.52
CA THR A 280 11.67 -1.20 5.71
C THR A 280 12.02 0.18 6.24
N GLY A 281 12.47 0.25 7.51
CA GLY A 281 13.06 1.47 8.08
C GLY A 281 12.07 2.56 8.46
N PHE A 282 10.77 2.30 8.48
CA PHE A 282 9.75 3.32 8.74
C PHE A 282 9.38 3.51 10.22
N HIS A 283 10.02 2.82 11.15
CA HIS A 283 9.78 2.98 12.59
C HIS A 283 10.06 4.40 13.09
N ALA A 284 11.12 5.03 12.56
CA ALA A 284 11.56 6.37 12.97
C ALA A 284 11.11 7.49 12.01
N ALA A 285 10.44 7.14 10.92
CA ALA A 285 10.23 8.04 9.78
C ALA A 285 8.76 8.47 9.66
N GLU A 286 8.19 9.13 10.68
CA GLU A 286 6.75 9.43 10.71
C GLU A 286 6.21 10.19 9.50
N LYS A 287 6.94 11.20 8.99
CA LYS A 287 6.52 11.97 7.82
C LYS A 287 6.66 11.20 6.50
N GLN A 288 7.45 10.14 6.49
CA GLN A 288 7.75 9.34 5.31
C GLN A 288 6.78 8.18 5.15
N LYS A 289 6.09 7.81 6.22
CA LYS A 289 5.10 6.71 6.24
C LYS A 289 3.99 6.86 5.21
N VAL A 290 3.67 8.07 4.77
CA VAL A 290 2.60 8.33 3.81
C VAL A 290 2.77 7.56 2.48
N LEU A 291 4.00 7.23 2.08
CA LEU A 291 4.25 6.43 0.89
C LEU A 291 3.78 4.98 1.03
N ILE A 292 3.76 4.42 2.25
CA ILE A 292 3.35 3.03 2.48
C ILE A 292 1.87 2.81 2.19
N PRO A 293 0.92 3.57 2.78
CA PRO A 293 -0.49 3.41 2.46
C PRO A 293 -0.80 3.77 1.00
N MET A 294 -0.07 4.73 0.38
CA MET A 294 -0.18 5.01 -1.05
C MET A 294 0.19 3.78 -1.89
N LEU A 295 1.34 3.17 -1.59
CA LEU A 295 1.82 1.98 -2.27
C LEU A 295 0.82 0.82 -2.13
N ILE A 296 0.35 0.54 -0.92
CA ILE A 296 -0.61 -0.55 -0.68
C ILE A 296 -1.93 -0.28 -1.44
N ALA A 297 -2.46 0.95 -1.40
CA ALA A 297 -3.67 1.29 -2.12
C ALA A 297 -3.51 1.13 -3.64
N GLN A 298 -2.37 1.56 -4.19
CA GLN A 298 -2.07 1.45 -5.62
C GLN A 298 -1.75 0.02 -6.05
N LEU A 299 -1.13 -0.77 -5.17
CA LEU A 299 -0.85 -2.18 -5.42
C LEU A 299 -2.13 -2.96 -5.78
N PHE A 300 -3.19 -2.82 -4.97
CA PHE A 300 -4.46 -3.47 -5.25
C PHE A 300 -5.02 -3.09 -6.61
N ASN A 301 -5.09 -1.78 -6.92
CA ASN A 301 -5.60 -1.32 -8.20
C ASN A 301 -4.75 -1.83 -9.37
N THR A 302 -3.41 -1.76 -9.22
CA THR A 302 -2.47 -2.19 -10.26
C THR A 302 -2.60 -3.68 -10.53
N LEU A 303 -2.62 -4.51 -9.50
CA LEU A 303 -2.69 -5.96 -9.67
C LEU A 303 -4.04 -6.44 -10.21
N VAL A 304 -5.15 -5.86 -9.72
CA VAL A 304 -6.49 -6.17 -10.24
C VAL A 304 -6.62 -5.77 -11.71
N TYR A 305 -6.14 -4.56 -12.06
CA TYR A 305 -6.12 -4.11 -13.45
C TYR A 305 -5.25 -5.02 -14.33
N HIS A 306 -4.05 -5.34 -13.86
CA HIS A 306 -3.11 -6.19 -14.56
C HIS A 306 -3.67 -7.59 -14.81
N ALA A 307 -4.29 -8.21 -13.80
CA ALA A 307 -4.98 -9.48 -13.93
C ALA A 307 -6.11 -9.42 -14.98
N ALA A 308 -6.94 -8.39 -14.94
CA ALA A 308 -8.12 -8.29 -15.80
C ALA A 308 -7.79 -8.00 -17.28
N PHE A 309 -6.68 -7.32 -17.58
CA PHE A 309 -6.38 -6.84 -18.94
C PHE A 309 -5.18 -7.48 -19.60
N GLU A 310 -4.25 -8.05 -18.82
CA GLU A 310 -3.01 -8.66 -19.37
C GLU A 310 -3.09 -10.20 -19.43
N TYR A 311 -4.06 -10.81 -18.72
CA TYR A 311 -4.21 -12.27 -18.71
C TYR A 311 -5.60 -12.71 -19.19
N ASP A 312 -5.63 -13.73 -20.05
CA ASP A 312 -6.87 -14.27 -20.64
C ASP A 312 -7.82 -14.85 -19.58
N GLU A 313 -7.28 -15.39 -18.48
CA GLU A 313 -8.06 -16.01 -17.39
C GLU A 313 -8.46 -14.99 -16.31
N GLY A 314 -7.97 -13.75 -16.38
CA GLY A 314 -8.22 -12.73 -15.37
C GLY A 314 -7.51 -12.96 -14.03
N GLU A 315 -6.54 -13.90 -14.00
CA GLU A 315 -5.76 -14.27 -12.80
C GLU A 315 -4.28 -13.95 -12.99
N LEU A 316 -3.60 -13.54 -11.91
CA LEU A 316 -2.15 -13.32 -11.90
C LEU A 316 -1.41 -14.67 -12.02
N LYS A 317 -0.23 -14.68 -12.66
CA LYS A 317 0.63 -15.88 -12.70
C LYS A 317 1.17 -16.29 -11.33
N GLU A 318 1.50 -15.28 -10.52
CA GLU A 318 1.99 -15.47 -9.16
C GLU A 318 1.01 -14.84 -8.18
N HIS A 319 0.55 -15.62 -7.21
CA HIS A 319 -0.25 -15.09 -6.11
C HIS A 319 0.55 -14.08 -5.30
N VAL A 320 -0.05 -12.93 -4.95
CA VAL A 320 0.61 -11.88 -4.18
C VAL A 320 0.08 -11.84 -2.76
N THR A 321 0.92 -12.20 -1.80
CA THR A 321 0.57 -12.18 -0.37
C THR A 321 1.12 -10.93 0.31
N LEU A 322 0.25 -10.17 0.99
CA LEU A 322 0.64 -9.06 1.84
C LEU A 322 0.90 -9.55 3.27
N LEU A 323 2.14 -9.46 3.72
CA LEU A 323 2.56 -9.78 5.10
C LEU A 323 2.78 -8.48 5.87
N LEU A 324 1.73 -7.97 6.52
CA LEU A 324 1.71 -6.65 7.14
C LEU A 324 2.01 -6.77 8.64
N ASP A 325 3.30 -6.86 9.00
CA ASP A 325 3.71 -6.84 10.41
C ASP A 325 3.53 -5.44 10.99
N GLU A 326 3.17 -5.38 12.26
CA GLU A 326 2.85 -4.12 12.95
C GLU A 326 1.82 -3.26 12.19
N PHE A 327 0.76 -3.87 11.68
CA PHE A 327 -0.28 -3.25 10.86
C PHE A 327 -0.73 -1.84 11.31
N PRO A 328 -0.90 -1.53 12.62
CA PRO A 328 -1.25 -0.18 13.05
C PRO A 328 -0.24 0.91 12.67
N ASN A 329 1.01 0.54 12.34
CA ASN A 329 2.07 1.48 11.98
C ASN A 329 2.14 1.78 10.47
N ILE A 330 1.34 1.11 9.65
CA ILE A 330 1.34 1.26 8.18
C ILE A 330 0.70 2.58 7.74
N GLY A 331 -0.21 3.13 8.55
CA GLY A 331 -1.02 4.28 8.19
C GLY A 331 -2.41 3.89 7.68
N TYR A 332 -3.20 4.88 7.29
CA TYR A 332 -4.54 4.69 6.78
C TYR A 332 -4.53 4.38 5.28
N VAL A 333 -4.98 3.19 4.91
CA VAL A 333 -5.18 2.80 3.50
C VAL A 333 -6.65 3.04 3.14
N PRO A 334 -6.96 3.97 2.23
CA PRO A 334 -8.34 4.23 1.81
C PRO A 334 -9.03 2.96 1.30
N GLU A 335 -10.27 2.73 1.76
CA GLU A 335 -11.12 1.64 1.29
C GLU A 335 -10.49 0.23 1.40
N LEU A 336 -9.59 0.01 2.36
CA LEU A 336 -8.87 -1.26 2.50
C LEU A 336 -9.80 -2.47 2.56
N SER A 337 -10.92 -2.38 3.29
CA SER A 337 -11.89 -3.48 3.39
C SER A 337 -12.52 -3.84 2.05
N SER A 338 -12.82 -2.84 1.21
CA SER A 338 -13.37 -3.06 -0.15
C SER A 338 -12.30 -3.63 -1.07
N ARG A 339 -11.05 -3.16 -0.95
CA ARG A 339 -9.90 -3.66 -1.74
C ARG A 339 -9.57 -5.10 -1.42
N LEU A 340 -9.54 -5.47 -0.15
CA LEU A 340 -9.39 -6.87 0.28
C LEU A 340 -10.53 -7.73 -0.26
N ALA A 341 -11.75 -7.17 -0.34
CA ALA A 341 -12.90 -7.88 -0.90
C ALA A 341 -12.79 -8.15 -2.41
N CYS A 342 -12.12 -7.28 -3.16
CA CYS A 342 -11.94 -7.42 -4.62
C CYS A 342 -10.69 -8.23 -4.99
N GLY A 343 -9.64 -8.21 -4.16
CA GLY A 343 -8.36 -8.85 -4.43
C GLY A 343 -8.34 -10.37 -4.29
N THR A 344 -9.50 -10.99 -3.98
CA THR A 344 -9.67 -12.45 -3.85
C THR A 344 -10.55 -13.03 -4.96
N ALA A 345 -10.75 -12.31 -6.07
CA ALA A 345 -11.52 -12.78 -7.21
C ALA A 345 -10.61 -13.37 -8.28
#